data_71450d0742748b529c996fca2de4dd6b
#
_entry.id   71450d0742748b529c996fca2de4dd6b
#
_cell.length_a   1.000
_cell.length_b   1.000
_cell.length_c   1.000
_cell.angle_alpha   90.00
_cell.angle_beta   90.00
_cell.angle_gamma   90.00
#
_symmetry.space_group_name_H-M   'P 1'
#
loop_
_entity.id
_entity.type
_entity.pdbx_description
1 polymer ?
#
loop_
_entity_poly.entity_id
_entity_poly.type
_entity_poly.pdbx_seq_one_letter_code
_entity_poly.pdbx_strand_id
1 'polypeptide(L)'
;MAITEEQLKTLPENPDKSVASPGKDHLLQVDGGTTDKANWITVGGQRNAPLDQTADSIDASHKSSGDWKQTLPGLKGWTCSYSGLRILNDDGLTILGYCFRNSKQAHVRFIDKEGNYQEGWCYVTKLTKDTSYTAVATYTATLNGVGAISEVKKDATYTASTTTTTGTGA
;
A
#
# COMPACT_ATOMS: atom_id res chain seq x y z
N MET A 1 -41.84 25.69 3.68
CA MET A 1 -42.02 24.40 3.00
C MET A 1 -40.87 23.50 3.39
N ALA A 2 -41.17 22.30 3.83
CA ALA A 2 -40.13 21.31 4.13
C ALA A 2 -39.65 20.68 2.80
N ILE A 3 -38.32 20.51 2.65
CA ILE A 3 -37.74 19.82 1.51
C ILE A 3 -38.06 18.32 1.64
N THR A 4 -38.53 17.71 0.57
CA THR A 4 -38.86 16.29 0.53
C THR A 4 -37.60 15.44 0.26
N GLU A 5 -37.61 14.15 0.67
CA GLU A 5 -36.51 13.25 0.35
C GLU A 5 -36.22 13.08 -1.14
N GLU A 6 -37.25 13.18 -1.99
CA GLU A 6 -37.08 13.15 -3.43
C GLU A 6 -36.34 14.37 -3.95
N GLN A 7 -36.65 15.56 -3.40
CA GLN A 7 -35.92 16.78 -3.74
C GLN A 7 -34.48 16.75 -3.30
N LEU A 8 -34.17 16.08 -2.17
CA LEU A 8 -32.78 15.89 -1.73
C LEU A 8 -31.98 15.00 -2.68
N LYS A 9 -32.60 14.00 -3.30
CA LYS A 9 -31.97 13.12 -4.29
C LYS A 9 -31.65 13.79 -5.62
N THR A 10 -32.32 14.92 -5.90
CA THR A 10 -32.15 15.70 -7.15
C THR A 10 -31.29 16.93 -6.96
N LEU A 11 -30.60 17.06 -5.83
CA LEU A 11 -29.68 18.19 -5.62
C LEU A 11 -28.57 18.18 -6.69
N PRO A 12 -28.17 19.39 -7.13
CA PRO A 12 -27.13 19.49 -8.16
C PRO A 12 -25.81 18.89 -7.69
N GLU A 13 -25.21 18.06 -8.53
CA GLU A 13 -23.86 17.54 -8.31
C GLU A 13 -22.82 18.53 -8.84
N ASN A 14 -21.68 18.60 -8.16
CA ASN A 14 -20.56 19.40 -8.63
C ASN A 14 -20.05 18.84 -9.97
N PRO A 15 -20.07 19.63 -11.07
CA PRO A 15 -19.54 19.20 -12.36
C PRO A 15 -18.01 19.00 -12.33
N ASP A 16 -17.30 19.70 -11.44
CA ASP A 16 -15.85 19.57 -11.28
C ASP A 16 -15.53 18.44 -10.31
N LYS A 17 -15.71 17.19 -10.77
CA LYS A 17 -15.34 16.01 -9.99
C LYS A 17 -13.82 15.92 -9.90
N SER A 18 -13.28 15.88 -8.67
CA SER A 18 -11.88 15.60 -8.47
C SER A 18 -11.55 14.19 -9.00
N VAL A 19 -10.52 14.10 -9.85
CA VAL A 19 -9.97 12.84 -10.32
C VAL A 19 -8.92 12.27 -9.38
N ALA A 20 -8.64 12.95 -8.25
CA ALA A 20 -7.72 12.47 -7.25
C ALA A 20 -8.28 11.25 -6.50
N SER A 21 -7.46 10.23 -6.35
CA SER A 21 -7.82 9.03 -5.58
C SER A 21 -7.50 9.25 -4.10
N PRO A 22 -8.46 9.02 -3.19
CA PRO A 22 -8.20 9.10 -1.76
C PRO A 22 -7.17 8.06 -1.30
N GLY A 23 -6.24 8.44 -0.44
CA GLY A 23 -5.19 7.53 0.08
C GLY A 23 -5.75 6.30 0.80
N LYS A 24 -6.95 6.39 1.41
CA LYS A 24 -7.64 5.26 2.05
C LYS A 24 -8.00 4.11 1.10
N ASP A 25 -8.04 4.39 -0.19
CA ASP A 25 -8.41 3.42 -1.24
C ASP A 25 -7.18 2.67 -1.79
N HIS A 26 -5.98 3.02 -1.32
CA HIS A 26 -4.73 2.35 -1.66
C HIS A 26 -4.34 1.39 -0.54
N LEU A 27 -4.27 0.11 -0.85
CA LEU A 27 -4.06 -0.95 0.13
C LEU A 27 -2.81 -1.77 -0.18
N LEU A 28 -2.07 -2.10 0.89
CA LEU A 28 -1.04 -3.12 0.87
C LEU A 28 -1.68 -4.48 1.09
N GLN A 29 -1.38 -5.43 0.20
CA GLN A 29 -1.75 -6.83 0.32
C GLN A 29 -0.51 -7.71 0.29
N VAL A 30 -0.58 -8.83 1.00
CA VAL A 30 0.46 -9.85 1.01
C VAL A 30 -0.10 -11.16 0.47
N ASP A 31 0.74 -11.88 -0.25
CA ASP A 31 0.38 -13.18 -0.79
C ASP A 31 0.49 -14.27 0.29
N GLY A 32 -0.65 -14.86 0.65
CA GLY A 32 -0.77 -16.02 1.54
C GLY A 32 -1.03 -17.32 0.80
N GLY A 33 -0.87 -17.36 -0.52
CA GLY A 33 -1.14 -18.51 -1.35
C GLY A 33 0.04 -19.48 -1.48
N THR A 34 0.06 -20.17 -2.59
CA THR A 34 1.12 -21.13 -2.98
C THR A 34 1.93 -20.60 -4.14
N THR A 35 3.01 -21.29 -4.50
CA THR A 35 3.84 -20.92 -5.65
C THR A 35 3.05 -20.83 -6.96
N ASP A 36 2.04 -21.69 -7.12
CA ASP A 36 1.24 -21.78 -8.35
C ASP A 36 0.03 -20.86 -8.36
N LYS A 37 -0.45 -20.46 -7.19
CA LYS A 37 -1.65 -19.62 -7.05
C LYS A 37 -1.51 -18.61 -5.91
N ALA A 38 -1.45 -17.34 -6.28
CA ALA A 38 -1.47 -16.25 -5.33
C ALA A 38 -2.83 -16.14 -4.63
N ASN A 39 -2.81 -15.86 -3.34
CA ASN A 39 -3.98 -15.52 -2.53
C ASN A 39 -3.72 -14.22 -1.80
N TRP A 40 -4.26 -13.14 -2.32
CA TRP A 40 -3.99 -11.80 -1.82
C TRP A 40 -4.81 -11.49 -0.59
N ILE A 41 -4.10 -11.25 0.51
CA ILE A 41 -4.67 -10.92 1.81
C ILE A 41 -4.32 -9.48 2.14
N THR A 42 -5.34 -8.66 2.39
CA THR A 42 -5.14 -7.27 2.81
C THR A 42 -4.58 -7.24 4.22
N VAL A 43 -3.49 -6.52 4.42
CA VAL A 43 -2.95 -6.25 5.75
C VAL A 43 -3.93 -5.34 6.49
N GLY A 44 -4.42 -5.77 7.63
CA GLY A 44 -5.46 -5.05 8.38
C GLY A 44 -4.94 -3.82 9.11
N GLY A 45 -5.87 -2.92 9.43
CA GLY A 45 -5.58 -1.74 10.25
C GLY A 45 -4.67 -0.70 9.59
N GLN A 46 -4.49 -0.73 8.28
CA GLN A 46 -3.59 0.17 7.55
C GLN A 46 -3.95 1.64 7.78
N ARG A 47 -2.94 2.43 8.12
CA ARG A 47 -3.01 3.90 8.14
C ARG A 47 -2.14 4.50 7.05
N ASN A 48 -0.98 3.91 6.83
CA ASN A 48 -0.05 4.37 5.81
C ASN A 48 0.79 3.20 5.29
N ALA A 49 0.99 3.13 3.98
CA ALA A 49 1.84 2.13 3.33
C ALA A 49 2.46 2.75 2.06
N PRO A 50 3.33 3.77 2.20
CA PRO A 50 3.96 4.41 1.07
C PRO A 50 4.88 3.44 0.33
N LEU A 51 4.81 3.46 -0.98
CA LEU A 51 5.76 2.79 -1.86
C LEU A 51 6.77 3.82 -2.35
N ASP A 52 7.99 3.74 -1.86
CA ASP A 52 9.09 4.60 -2.25
C ASP A 52 9.97 3.88 -3.28
N GLN A 53 10.17 4.48 -4.43
CA GLN A 53 11.05 3.99 -5.47
C GLN A 53 12.21 4.97 -5.64
N THR A 54 13.43 4.47 -5.56
CA THR A 54 14.65 5.28 -5.61
C THR A 54 15.62 4.77 -6.65
N ALA A 55 16.44 5.65 -7.17
CA ALA A 55 17.58 5.31 -8.01
C ALA A 55 18.82 6.04 -7.49
N ASP A 56 19.92 5.34 -7.42
CA ASP A 56 21.19 5.95 -7.10
C ASP A 56 21.61 6.94 -8.19
N SER A 57 22.43 7.92 -7.82
CA SER A 57 22.95 8.92 -8.73
C SER A 57 24.44 8.72 -8.88
N ILE A 58 24.89 8.47 -10.10
CA ILE A 58 26.30 8.34 -10.46
C ILE A 58 26.78 9.64 -11.06
N ASP A 59 27.86 10.21 -10.52
CA ASP A 59 28.47 11.40 -11.08
C ASP A 59 29.28 11.03 -12.34
N ALA A 60 28.87 11.57 -13.46
CA ALA A 60 29.51 11.41 -14.77
C ALA A 60 30.19 12.70 -15.25
N SER A 61 30.38 13.67 -14.35
CA SER A 61 31.05 14.93 -14.70
C SER A 61 32.52 14.70 -15.05
N HIS A 62 32.99 15.40 -16.06
CA HIS A 62 34.39 15.38 -16.52
C HIS A 62 34.86 16.79 -16.85
N LYS A 63 36.17 16.96 -17.10
CA LYS A 63 36.79 18.27 -17.30
C LYS A 63 36.16 19.12 -18.42
N SER A 64 35.47 18.49 -19.37
CA SER A 64 34.78 19.19 -20.47
C SER A 64 33.27 19.39 -20.19
N SER A 65 32.77 19.03 -19.01
CA SER A 65 31.34 19.20 -18.63
C SER A 65 30.98 20.67 -18.35
N GLY A 66 31.95 21.58 -18.26
CA GLY A 66 31.72 22.96 -17.85
C GLY A 66 31.36 23.06 -16.38
N ASP A 67 30.52 24.04 -16.06
CA ASP A 67 30.11 24.32 -14.65
C ASP A 67 28.92 23.46 -14.18
N TRP A 68 28.40 22.57 -15.04
CA TRP A 68 27.22 21.77 -14.75
C TRP A 68 27.58 20.33 -14.46
N LYS A 69 27.02 19.81 -13.34
CA LYS A 69 27.14 18.41 -12.96
C LYS A 69 26.38 17.52 -13.95
N GLN A 70 27.04 16.48 -14.45
CA GLN A 70 26.41 15.42 -15.24
C GLN A 70 26.15 14.22 -14.36
N THR A 71 24.92 13.70 -14.40
CA THR A 71 24.48 12.60 -13.55
C THR A 71 23.87 11.49 -14.38
N LEU A 72 24.22 10.24 -14.05
CA LEU A 72 23.59 9.04 -14.60
C LEU A 72 22.80 8.31 -13.51
N PRO A 73 21.66 7.68 -13.84
CA PRO A 73 20.96 6.84 -12.89
C PRO A 73 21.75 5.55 -12.63
N GLY A 74 21.90 5.20 -11.36
CA GLY A 74 22.53 3.96 -10.90
C GLY A 74 21.51 2.87 -10.60
N LEU A 75 21.78 2.08 -9.55
CA LEU A 75 20.91 1.00 -9.12
C LEU A 75 19.58 1.56 -8.62
N LYS A 76 18.50 0.87 -8.97
CA LYS A 76 17.14 1.18 -8.52
C LYS A 76 16.73 0.23 -7.39
N GLY A 77 15.99 0.76 -6.44
CA GLY A 77 15.40 0.01 -5.37
C GLY A 77 14.02 0.53 -5.01
N TRP A 78 13.29 -0.23 -4.21
CA TRP A 78 12.03 0.21 -3.65
C TRP A 78 11.87 -0.25 -2.22
N THR A 79 11.16 0.53 -1.43
CA THR A 79 10.87 0.24 -0.04
C THR A 79 9.42 0.58 0.29
N CYS A 80 8.88 -0.04 1.32
CA CYS A 80 7.59 0.32 1.88
C CYS A 80 7.70 0.41 3.40
N SER A 81 7.24 1.50 3.96
CA SER A 81 7.16 1.73 5.41
C SER A 81 5.70 1.63 5.86
N TYR A 82 5.23 0.41 6.06
CA TYR A 82 3.88 0.16 6.56
C TYR A 82 3.71 0.66 7.99
N SER A 83 2.62 1.33 8.26
CA SER A 83 2.18 1.64 9.61
C SER A 83 0.65 1.52 9.75
N GLY A 84 0.21 1.07 10.91
CA GLY A 84 -1.21 0.88 11.15
C GLY A 84 -1.54 0.49 12.58
N LEU A 85 -2.82 0.26 12.82
CA LEU A 85 -3.33 -0.28 14.06
C LEU A 85 -3.16 -1.79 14.07
N ARG A 86 -2.90 -2.35 15.25
CA ARG A 86 -2.91 -3.79 15.40
C ARG A 86 -4.35 -4.29 15.45
N ILE A 87 -4.74 -5.03 14.44
CA ILE A 87 -6.00 -5.77 14.42
C ILE A 87 -5.76 -7.18 14.94
N LEU A 88 -6.68 -7.69 15.76
CA LEU A 88 -6.63 -9.07 16.23
C LEU A 88 -6.97 -10.01 15.07
N ASN A 89 -6.28 -11.16 15.01
CA ASN A 89 -6.48 -12.19 14.00
C ASN A 89 -6.27 -11.67 12.56
N ASP A 90 -5.28 -10.80 12.38
CA ASP A 90 -4.89 -10.30 11.06
C ASP A 90 -3.91 -11.27 10.40
N ASP A 91 -4.38 -11.94 9.36
CA ASP A 91 -3.57 -12.91 8.60
C ASP A 91 -2.43 -12.22 7.85
N GLY A 92 -2.64 -11.00 7.36
CA GLY A 92 -1.59 -10.24 6.66
C GLY A 92 -0.40 -9.94 7.55
N LEU A 93 -0.64 -9.43 8.76
CA LEU A 93 0.42 -9.19 9.75
C LEU A 93 1.07 -10.50 10.23
N THR A 94 0.31 -11.58 10.33
CA THR A 94 0.83 -12.91 10.69
C THR A 94 1.82 -13.42 9.63
N ILE A 95 1.50 -13.27 8.35
CA ILE A 95 2.37 -13.66 7.23
C ILE A 95 3.65 -12.82 7.23
N LEU A 96 3.55 -11.50 7.38
CA LEU A 96 4.72 -10.62 7.45
C LEU A 96 5.62 -10.99 8.63
N GLY A 97 5.05 -11.29 9.79
CA GLY A 97 5.78 -11.74 10.97
C GLY A 97 6.47 -13.10 10.76
N TYR A 98 5.82 -14.04 10.09
CA TYR A 98 6.42 -15.32 9.72
C TYR A 98 7.59 -15.14 8.75
N CYS A 99 7.43 -14.34 7.71
CA CYS A 99 8.50 -14.04 6.76
C CYS A 99 9.71 -13.40 7.43
N PHE A 100 9.48 -12.49 8.38
CA PHE A 100 10.56 -11.88 9.15
C PHE A 100 11.34 -12.91 9.98
N ARG A 101 10.64 -13.73 10.76
CA ARG A 101 11.29 -14.72 11.67
C ARG A 101 12.06 -15.81 10.90
N ASN A 102 11.61 -16.16 9.71
CA ASN A 102 12.20 -17.24 8.91
C ASN A 102 13.08 -16.71 7.76
N SER A 103 13.38 -15.41 7.74
CA SER A 103 14.16 -14.78 6.65
C SER A 103 13.62 -15.11 5.26
N LYS A 104 12.30 -15.22 5.13
CA LYS A 104 11.61 -15.54 3.89
C LYS A 104 11.17 -14.27 3.18
N GLN A 105 11.27 -14.27 1.87
CA GLN A 105 10.72 -13.18 1.07
C GLN A 105 9.19 -13.20 1.13
N ALA A 106 8.60 -12.03 1.27
CA ALA A 106 7.18 -11.80 1.13
C ALA A 106 6.86 -11.30 -0.27
N HIS A 107 5.83 -11.85 -0.88
CA HIS A 107 5.26 -11.31 -2.12
C HIS A 107 4.16 -10.32 -1.74
N VAL A 108 4.29 -9.09 -2.16
CA VAL A 108 3.36 -8.02 -1.81
C VAL A 108 2.85 -7.31 -3.05
N ARG A 109 1.66 -6.72 -2.93
CA ARG A 109 1.11 -5.83 -3.94
C ARG A 109 0.48 -4.59 -3.31
N PHE A 110 0.56 -3.50 -4.03
CA PHE A 110 -0.06 -2.22 -3.72
C PHE A 110 -1.20 -2.02 -4.70
N ILE A 111 -2.44 -2.07 -4.23
CA ILE A 111 -3.62 -2.04 -5.07
C ILE A 111 -4.51 -0.85 -4.72
N ASP A 112 -5.11 -0.23 -5.73
CA ASP A 112 -6.14 0.80 -5.56
C ASP A 112 -7.56 0.22 -5.69
N LYS A 113 -8.56 1.05 -5.46
CA LYS A 113 -9.97 0.64 -5.54
C LYS A 113 -10.43 0.24 -6.94
N GLU A 114 -9.71 0.69 -7.96
CA GLU A 114 -10.05 0.39 -9.36
C GLU A 114 -9.40 -0.91 -9.84
N GLY A 115 -8.58 -1.52 -8.97
CA GLY A 115 -7.87 -2.76 -9.26
C GLY A 115 -6.53 -2.56 -9.96
N ASN A 116 -6.02 -1.32 -10.07
CA ASN A 116 -4.66 -1.12 -10.55
C ASN A 116 -3.69 -1.46 -9.44
N TYR A 117 -2.66 -2.23 -9.76
CA TYR A 117 -1.70 -2.68 -8.75
C TYR A 117 -0.27 -2.77 -9.29
N GLN A 118 0.67 -2.68 -8.35
CA GLN A 118 2.07 -3.03 -8.55
C GLN A 118 2.44 -4.11 -7.54
N GLU A 119 3.22 -5.09 -7.95
CA GLU A 119 3.62 -6.21 -7.11
C GLU A 119 5.13 -6.41 -7.12
N GLY A 120 5.67 -6.96 -6.06
CA GLY A 120 7.09 -7.25 -5.95
C GLY A 120 7.41 -8.16 -4.78
N TRP A 121 8.63 -8.67 -4.77
CA TRP A 121 9.17 -9.46 -3.68
C TRP A 121 10.00 -8.59 -2.75
N CYS A 122 9.89 -8.81 -1.46
CA CYS A 122 10.62 -8.04 -0.46
C CYS A 122 11.01 -8.87 0.75
N TYR A 123 12.02 -8.38 1.48
CA TYR A 123 12.29 -8.83 2.85
C TYR A 123 11.67 -7.86 3.84
N VAL A 124 11.11 -8.40 4.90
CA VAL A 124 10.71 -7.63 6.07
C VAL A 124 11.97 -7.42 6.92
N THR A 125 12.45 -6.19 6.98
CA THR A 125 13.72 -5.87 7.67
C THR A 125 13.53 -5.33 9.07
N LYS A 126 12.34 -4.81 9.37
CA LYS A 126 11.98 -4.30 10.69
C LYS A 126 10.51 -4.54 10.97
N LEU A 127 10.21 -5.02 12.16
CA LEU A 127 8.87 -5.08 12.72
C LEU A 127 8.86 -4.42 14.09
N THR A 128 7.96 -3.50 14.31
CA THR A 128 7.77 -2.85 15.61
C THR A 128 6.31 -2.96 16.02
N LYS A 129 6.10 -3.39 17.25
CA LYS A 129 4.81 -3.44 17.90
C LYS A 129 4.86 -2.50 19.10
N ASP A 130 4.10 -1.44 19.05
CA ASP A 130 3.94 -0.51 20.16
C ASP A 130 2.65 -0.86 20.93
N THR A 131 2.78 -1.03 22.24
CA THR A 131 1.70 -1.41 23.14
C THR A 131 1.62 -0.49 24.34
N SER A 132 1.67 0.82 24.11
CA SER A 132 1.51 1.82 25.17
C SER A 132 0.20 1.62 25.94
N TYR A 133 0.25 1.71 27.27
CA TYR A 133 -0.91 1.51 28.13
C TYR A 133 -2.05 2.49 27.85
N THR A 134 -1.73 3.70 27.42
CA THR A 134 -2.69 4.80 27.20
C THR A 134 -3.15 4.96 25.76
N ALA A 135 -2.69 4.12 24.85
CA ALA A 135 -2.96 4.23 23.42
C ALA A 135 -3.35 2.88 22.78
N VAL A 136 -3.98 2.95 21.62
CA VAL A 136 -4.26 1.76 20.82
C VAL A 136 -2.94 1.17 20.31
N ALA A 137 -2.79 -0.16 20.40
CA ALA A 137 -1.61 -0.84 19.91
C ALA A 137 -1.40 -0.59 18.40
N THR A 138 -0.19 -0.18 18.04
CA THR A 138 0.21 0.06 16.66
C THR A 138 1.22 -0.98 16.18
N TYR A 139 1.29 -1.13 14.87
CA TYR A 139 2.21 -2.04 14.22
C TYR A 139 2.89 -1.32 13.04
N THR A 140 4.20 -1.41 12.98
CA THR A 140 4.97 -0.86 11.87
C THR A 140 5.88 -1.93 11.28
N ALA A 141 6.03 -1.92 9.96
CA ALA A 141 6.89 -2.83 9.24
C ALA A 141 7.67 -2.09 8.15
N THR A 142 8.94 -2.42 8.01
CA THR A 142 9.76 -1.94 6.91
C THR A 142 10.01 -3.10 5.95
N LEU A 143 9.60 -2.90 4.71
CA LEU A 143 9.75 -3.84 3.61
C LEU A 143 10.80 -3.30 2.65
N ASN A 144 11.84 -4.08 2.37
CA ASN A 144 12.86 -3.74 1.38
C ASN A 144 12.72 -4.63 0.17
N GLY A 145 12.54 -4.04 -0.99
CA GLY A 145 12.34 -4.74 -2.25
C GLY A 145 13.55 -5.56 -2.67
N VAL A 146 13.27 -6.69 -3.26
CA VAL A 146 14.25 -7.58 -3.89
C VAL A 146 13.97 -7.60 -5.39
N GLY A 147 14.86 -7.01 -6.15
CA GLY A 147 14.65 -6.84 -7.58
C GLY A 147 13.64 -5.74 -7.93
N ALA A 148 13.15 -5.77 -9.16
CA ALA A 148 12.23 -4.76 -9.66
C ALA A 148 10.81 -4.94 -9.08
N ILE A 149 10.15 -3.82 -8.84
CA ILE A 149 8.69 -3.82 -8.69
C ILE A 149 8.05 -3.86 -10.08
N SER A 150 6.89 -4.48 -10.20
CA SER A 150 6.19 -4.56 -11.48
C SER A 150 5.73 -3.18 -11.96
N GLU A 151 5.50 -3.06 -13.25
CA GLU A 151 4.70 -1.96 -13.78
C GLU A 151 3.27 -2.04 -13.27
N VAL A 152 2.51 -0.95 -13.45
CA VAL A 152 1.10 -0.93 -13.04
C VAL A 152 0.31 -1.90 -13.91
N LYS A 153 -0.32 -2.88 -13.27
CA LYS A 153 -1.18 -3.88 -13.87
C LYS A 153 -2.61 -3.67 -13.42
N LYS A 154 -3.58 -4.25 -14.11
CA LYS A 154 -4.98 -4.20 -13.70
C LYS A 154 -5.51 -5.58 -13.35
N ASP A 155 -6.09 -5.70 -12.17
CA ASP A 155 -6.85 -6.88 -11.74
C ASP A 155 -8.34 -6.63 -12.02
N ALA A 156 -8.85 -7.17 -13.12
CA ALA A 156 -10.25 -7.02 -13.53
C ALA A 156 -11.24 -7.70 -12.58
N THR A 157 -10.76 -8.59 -11.71
CA THR A 157 -11.59 -9.35 -10.76
C THR A 157 -11.64 -8.69 -9.38
N TYR A 158 -10.81 -7.68 -9.14
CA TYR A 158 -10.75 -7.01 -7.85
C TYR A 158 -11.99 -6.14 -7.64
N THR A 159 -12.70 -6.40 -6.54
CA THR A 159 -13.78 -5.56 -6.02
C THR A 159 -13.35 -5.06 -4.65
N ALA A 160 -13.24 -3.76 -4.48
CA ALA A 160 -12.98 -3.16 -3.18
C ALA A 160 -14.13 -3.56 -2.23
N SER A 161 -13.81 -4.15 -1.08
CA SER A 161 -14.81 -4.48 -0.06
C SER A 161 -15.44 -3.21 0.46
N THR A 162 -16.63 -2.90 -0.03
CA THR A 162 -17.49 -1.90 0.58
C THR A 162 -18.03 -2.51 1.87
N THR A 163 -17.47 -2.13 3.01
CA THR A 163 -18.07 -2.46 4.30
C THR A 163 -19.37 -1.67 4.40
N THR A 164 -20.46 -2.25 3.93
CA THR A 164 -21.80 -1.74 4.22
C THR A 164 -22.05 -2.04 5.69
N THR A 165 -21.85 -1.04 6.55
CA THR A 165 -22.34 -1.10 7.92
C THR A 165 -23.87 -1.07 7.84
N THR A 166 -24.48 -2.24 7.80
CA THR A 166 -25.92 -2.36 8.04
C THR A 166 -26.12 -2.04 9.52
N GLY A 167 -26.44 -0.77 9.80
CA GLY A 167 -26.95 -0.39 11.10
C GLY A 167 -28.30 -1.06 11.28
N THR A 168 -28.32 -2.19 12.02
CA THR A 168 -29.55 -2.73 12.55
C THR A 168 -29.92 -1.85 13.72
N GLY A 169 -30.80 -0.87 13.45
CA GLY A 169 -31.52 -0.17 14.52
C GLY A 169 -32.50 -1.15 15.15
N ALA A 170 -32.31 -1.40 16.41
CA ALA A 170 -33.34 -1.88 17.30
C ALA A 170 -33.71 -0.74 18.24
#